data_d5fe8bc3d4344a96e96e5fe20e26ac53
#
_entry.id   d5fe8bc3d4344a96e96e5fe20e26ac53
#
_cell.length_a   1.000
_cell.length_b   1.000
_cell.length_c   1.000
_cell.angle_alpha   90.00
_cell.angle_beta   90.00
_cell.angle_gamma   90.00
#
_symmetry.space_group_name_H-M   'P 1'
#
loop_
_entity.id
_entity.type
_entity.pdbx_description
1 polymer ?
#
loop_
_entity_poly.entity_id
_entity_poly.type
_entity_poly.pdbx_seq_one_letter_code
_entity_poly.pdbx_strand_id
1 'polypeptide(L)'
;MRSRSICRAMICLLLTLMLVCACVVPGLAVTADRLTAPEKTTEQLIEDALAMNRSTVDAMKKEHTYKAFLDTVAARQQTWVRAEATRLTKVLRGMGVSPKSTVGELKTAQDPAARKLYRDICRWLVDETEDSSVLAYSQFTSAKAIEGLDLSQLIGWSALQDFVDTIVPELLRYALEALRQLGFEFPNDPLWPTLDQKAIVDYAHKYAKKYNPAYRVPTSGSDCTNFVSQALYAGGLSMTPSSIRGTNPGTKTTTEEWYYYNSPSATARTPYEYAVAVSTSWVRVEDLYTYLAPHYNTVTSTNDDVVRRNLKSGYVIQGGPTLGRYEHSSIVTEKNGKWCYTAHTNDRKDRDMKHYFNAYDKFRIIKVC
;
A
#
# COMPACT_ATOMS: atom_id res chain seq x y z
N MET A 1 10.31 32.56 21.26
CA MET A 1 11.55 32.00 20.68
C MET A 1 12.09 30.75 21.37
N ARG A 2 12.00 30.58 22.70
CA ARG A 2 12.49 29.37 23.40
C ARG A 2 11.69 28.07 23.09
N SER A 3 10.38 28.14 22.83
CA SER A 3 9.55 26.96 22.53
C SER A 3 9.93 26.28 21.20
N ARG A 4 10.24 27.06 20.15
CA ARG A 4 10.63 26.50 18.84
C ARG A 4 12.00 25.79 18.87
N SER A 5 12.91 26.22 19.74
CA SER A 5 14.23 25.58 19.92
C SER A 5 14.10 24.22 20.62
N ILE A 6 13.19 24.08 21.58
CA ILE A 6 12.95 22.82 22.33
C ILE A 6 12.25 21.81 21.39
N CYS A 7 11.29 22.24 20.57
CA CYS A 7 10.66 21.38 19.58
C CYS A 7 11.64 20.88 18.52
N ARG A 8 12.54 21.73 18.03
CA ARG A 8 13.61 21.33 17.10
C ARG A 8 14.56 20.31 17.72
N ALA A 9 14.93 20.50 18.99
CA ALA A 9 15.73 19.53 19.72
C ALA A 9 15.01 18.20 19.93
N MET A 10 13.71 18.20 20.21
CA MET A 10 12.90 16.98 20.33
C MET A 10 12.72 16.26 18.98
N ILE A 11 12.55 16.96 17.87
CA ILE A 11 12.47 16.36 16.53
C ILE A 11 13.80 15.73 16.16
N CYS A 12 14.91 16.42 16.38
CA CYS A 12 16.24 15.83 16.21
C CYS A 12 16.45 14.64 17.16
N LEU A 13 15.96 14.69 18.39
CA LEU A 13 16.06 13.61 19.36
C LEU A 13 15.20 12.40 18.96
N LEU A 14 13.96 12.60 18.47
CA LEU A 14 13.11 11.53 17.96
C LEU A 14 13.71 10.88 16.69
N LEU A 15 14.23 11.68 15.77
CA LEU A 15 14.95 11.19 14.59
C LEU A 15 16.25 10.49 14.98
N THR A 16 16.98 10.97 16.02
CA THR A 16 18.22 10.37 16.52
C THR A 16 17.96 9.11 17.35
N LEU A 17 16.86 9.03 18.13
CA LEU A 17 16.48 7.80 18.86
C LEU A 17 16.11 6.66 17.89
N MET A 18 15.55 6.99 16.72
CA MET A 18 15.34 6.01 15.67
C MET A 18 16.65 5.51 15.02
N LEU A 19 17.71 6.32 15.05
CA LEU A 19 19.05 5.94 14.55
C LEU A 19 19.82 5.00 15.50
N VAL A 20 19.65 5.14 16.82
CA VAL A 20 20.46 4.40 17.82
C VAL A 20 20.12 2.90 17.91
N CYS A 21 18.99 2.44 17.38
CA CYS A 21 18.65 1.01 17.31
C CYS A 21 19.29 0.24 16.14
N ALA A 22 20.15 0.87 15.34
CA ALA A 22 20.83 0.24 14.21
C ALA A 22 22.21 -0.30 14.62
N CYS A 23 22.26 -1.39 15.41
CA CYS A 23 23.51 -2.12 15.60
C CYS A 23 23.96 -2.74 14.28
N VAL A 24 25.13 -2.31 13.85
CA VAL A 24 25.85 -2.74 12.64
C VAL A 24 26.22 -4.21 12.77
N VAL A 25 25.73 -5.03 11.84
CA VAL A 25 26.32 -6.35 11.54
C VAL A 25 27.04 -6.23 10.20
N PRO A 26 28.38 -6.41 10.15
CA PRO A 26 29.12 -6.36 8.89
C PRO A 26 28.94 -7.66 8.11
N GLY A 27 28.72 -7.53 6.82
CA GLY A 27 28.99 -8.58 5.86
C GLY A 27 27.79 -9.21 5.20
N LEU A 28 27.07 -8.46 4.39
CA LEU A 28 26.43 -8.90 3.14
C LEU A 28 26.01 -7.62 2.40
N ALA A 29 26.96 -7.02 1.72
CA ALA A 29 26.66 -6.00 0.74
C ALA A 29 25.94 -6.68 -0.43
N VAL A 30 24.64 -6.74 -0.39
CA VAL A 30 23.85 -6.77 -1.61
C VAL A 30 24.00 -5.36 -2.16
N THR A 31 25.02 -5.17 -2.98
CA THR A 31 25.19 -3.95 -3.74
C THR A 31 23.98 -3.85 -4.67
N ALA A 32 23.17 -2.81 -4.47
CA ALA A 32 22.05 -2.47 -5.34
C ALA A 32 22.46 -2.28 -6.81
N ASP A 33 23.76 -2.22 -7.09
CA ASP A 33 24.39 -1.93 -8.38
C ASP A 33 24.34 -3.06 -9.41
N ARG A 34 23.74 -4.20 -9.12
CA ARG A 34 23.59 -5.32 -10.09
C ARG A 34 22.15 -5.70 -10.41
N LEU A 35 21.20 -4.90 -9.97
CA LEU A 35 19.84 -5.06 -10.43
C LEU A 35 19.75 -4.39 -11.81
N THR A 36 19.79 -5.18 -12.88
CA THR A 36 19.27 -4.75 -14.19
C THR A 36 17.75 -4.59 -13.99
N ALA A 37 17.41 -3.60 -13.19
CA ALA A 37 16.07 -3.21 -12.89
C ALA A 37 15.49 -2.43 -14.08
N PRO A 38 14.19 -2.40 -14.24
CA PRO A 38 13.56 -1.43 -15.10
C PRO A 38 14.00 -0.01 -14.66
N GLU A 39 14.44 0.75 -15.60
CA GLU A 39 14.71 2.17 -15.76
C GLU A 39 14.80 3.12 -14.54
N LYS A 40 14.31 2.79 -13.34
CA LYS A 40 14.33 3.68 -12.17
C LYS A 40 15.30 3.20 -11.09
N THR A 41 16.17 4.11 -10.65
CA THR A 41 17.02 3.88 -9.49
C THR A 41 16.20 3.85 -8.19
N THR A 42 16.77 3.33 -7.11
CA THR A 42 16.17 3.37 -5.78
C THR A 42 15.79 4.79 -5.35
N GLU A 43 16.69 5.76 -5.63
CA GLU A 43 16.46 7.18 -5.35
C GLU A 43 15.24 7.68 -6.11
N GLN A 44 15.12 7.35 -7.40
CA GLN A 44 13.96 7.72 -8.22
C GLN A 44 12.65 7.13 -7.69
N LEU A 45 12.65 5.90 -7.18
CA LEU A 45 11.46 5.29 -6.59
C LEU A 45 11.02 6.00 -5.32
N ILE A 46 11.98 6.38 -4.47
CA ILE A 46 11.71 7.16 -3.27
C ILE A 46 11.25 8.57 -3.63
N GLU A 47 11.89 9.21 -4.61
CA GLU A 47 11.48 10.53 -5.11
C GLU A 47 10.07 10.51 -5.68
N ASP A 48 9.69 9.48 -6.44
CA ASP A 48 8.34 9.33 -6.97
C ASP A 48 7.30 9.16 -5.84
N ALA A 49 7.61 8.33 -4.85
CA ALA A 49 6.74 8.15 -3.68
C ALA A 49 6.59 9.45 -2.89
N LEU A 50 7.66 10.23 -2.77
CA LEU A 50 7.65 11.54 -2.09
C LEU A 50 6.97 12.61 -2.94
N ALA A 51 7.09 12.56 -4.27
CA ALA A 51 6.41 13.50 -5.18
C ALA A 51 4.88 13.39 -5.09
N MET A 52 4.34 12.24 -4.69
CA MET A 52 2.93 12.06 -4.40
C MET A 52 2.48 12.70 -3.08
N ASN A 53 3.42 13.17 -2.26
CA ASN A 53 3.19 13.86 -0.99
C ASN A 53 3.81 15.26 -0.98
N ARG A 54 3.60 16.00 -2.05
CA ARG A 54 4.28 17.27 -2.37
C ARG A 54 4.14 18.31 -1.27
N SER A 55 2.95 18.48 -0.71
CA SER A 55 2.68 19.46 0.36
C SER A 55 3.51 19.19 1.62
N THR A 56 3.63 17.93 2.02
CA THR A 56 4.46 17.51 3.17
C THR A 56 5.94 17.72 2.88
N VAL A 57 6.41 17.36 1.68
CA VAL A 57 7.79 17.56 1.25
C VAL A 57 8.16 19.04 1.22
N ASP A 58 7.30 19.90 0.67
CA ASP A 58 7.54 21.34 0.62
C ASP A 58 7.56 21.98 2.02
N ALA A 59 6.71 21.52 2.93
CA ALA A 59 6.74 21.95 4.32
C ALA A 59 8.04 21.51 5.02
N MET A 60 8.52 20.28 4.80
CA MET A 60 9.79 19.80 5.34
C MET A 60 10.99 20.61 4.77
N LYS A 61 10.95 20.97 3.49
CA LYS A 61 11.98 21.83 2.86
C LYS A 61 12.00 23.22 3.48
N LYS A 62 10.81 23.80 3.69
CA LYS A 62 10.67 25.12 4.33
C LYS A 62 11.21 25.15 5.76
N GLU A 63 11.01 24.08 6.53
CA GLU A 63 11.51 23.96 7.90
C GLU A 63 12.91 23.36 7.99
N HIS A 64 13.59 23.15 6.86
CA HIS A 64 14.94 22.57 6.79
C HIS A 64 15.07 21.16 7.43
N THR A 65 13.95 20.40 7.50
CA THR A 65 13.91 19.04 8.04
C THR A 65 14.00 17.95 6.98
N TYR A 66 13.86 18.33 5.69
CA TYR A 66 13.80 17.38 4.57
C TYR A 66 15.05 16.50 4.45
N LYS A 67 16.25 17.09 4.63
CA LYS A 67 17.49 16.29 4.61
C LYS A 67 17.52 15.22 5.69
N ALA A 68 17.17 15.56 6.93
CA ALA A 68 17.11 14.60 8.03
C ALA A 68 16.07 13.51 7.80
N PHE A 69 14.96 13.84 7.14
CA PHE A 69 13.96 12.88 6.69
C PHE A 69 14.55 11.91 5.68
N LEU A 70 15.25 12.39 4.63
CA LEU A 70 15.90 11.53 3.62
C LEU A 70 16.96 10.63 4.24
N ASP A 71 17.78 11.14 5.16
CA ASP A 71 18.78 10.35 5.89
C ASP A 71 18.10 9.20 6.68
N THR A 72 16.94 9.48 7.28
CA THR A 72 16.12 8.48 7.99
C THR A 72 15.56 7.42 7.02
N VAL A 73 15.04 7.86 5.88
CA VAL A 73 14.54 6.95 4.82
C VAL A 73 15.65 6.02 4.36
N ALA A 74 16.83 6.54 4.06
CA ALA A 74 17.97 5.74 3.60
C ALA A 74 18.44 4.72 4.67
N ALA A 75 18.53 5.12 5.93
CA ALA A 75 18.89 4.21 7.02
C ALA A 75 17.86 3.09 7.22
N ARG A 76 16.58 3.43 7.17
CA ARG A 76 15.48 2.44 7.27
C ARG A 76 15.44 1.51 6.07
N GLN A 77 15.66 2.02 4.87
CA GLN A 77 15.71 1.23 3.65
C GLN A 77 16.74 0.12 3.75
N GLN A 78 17.98 0.43 4.11
CA GLN A 78 19.03 -0.57 4.21
C GLN A 78 18.67 -1.70 5.18
N THR A 79 18.13 -1.33 6.34
CA THR A 79 17.74 -2.31 7.37
C THR A 79 16.56 -3.14 6.92
N TRP A 80 15.53 -2.50 6.37
CA TRP A 80 14.31 -3.17 5.92
C TRP A 80 14.58 -4.13 4.75
N VAL A 81 15.20 -3.65 3.67
CA VAL A 81 15.47 -4.46 2.48
C VAL A 81 16.31 -5.69 2.83
N ARG A 82 17.31 -5.56 3.71
CA ARG A 82 18.10 -6.69 4.19
C ARG A 82 17.29 -7.70 4.98
N ALA A 83 16.47 -7.22 5.91
CA ALA A 83 15.62 -8.09 6.73
C ALA A 83 14.60 -8.83 5.88
N GLU A 84 13.95 -8.14 4.96
CA GLU A 84 12.93 -8.69 4.09
C GLU A 84 13.53 -9.66 3.05
N ALA A 85 14.66 -9.34 2.43
CA ALA A 85 15.38 -10.25 1.55
C ALA A 85 15.81 -11.53 2.28
N THR A 86 16.22 -11.41 3.56
CA THR A 86 16.56 -12.57 4.39
C THR A 86 15.32 -13.43 4.67
N ARG A 87 14.20 -12.81 5.00
CA ARG A 87 12.92 -13.49 5.21
C ARG A 87 12.47 -14.24 3.95
N LEU A 88 12.46 -13.57 2.80
CA LEU A 88 12.07 -14.15 1.51
C LEU A 88 12.98 -15.31 1.12
N THR A 89 14.29 -15.16 1.32
CA THR A 89 15.27 -16.25 1.11
C THR A 89 14.97 -17.47 1.97
N LYS A 90 14.59 -17.27 3.24
CA LYS A 90 14.20 -18.36 4.15
C LYS A 90 12.91 -19.05 3.67
N VAL A 91 11.94 -18.30 3.20
CA VAL A 91 10.69 -18.85 2.63
C VAL A 91 10.98 -19.72 1.42
N LEU A 92 11.80 -19.26 0.46
CA LEU A 92 12.18 -20.06 -0.70
C LEU A 92 12.88 -21.37 -0.32
N ARG A 93 13.83 -21.29 0.61
CA ARG A 93 14.53 -22.50 1.11
C ARG A 93 13.58 -23.48 1.78
N GLY A 94 12.55 -22.97 2.49
CA GLY A 94 11.49 -23.80 3.08
C GLY A 94 10.66 -24.55 2.05
N MET A 95 10.56 -24.02 0.82
CA MET A 95 9.93 -24.69 -0.35
C MET A 95 10.89 -25.58 -1.14
N GLY A 96 12.14 -25.78 -0.66
CA GLY A 96 13.17 -26.51 -1.38
C GLY A 96 13.72 -25.76 -2.60
N VAL A 97 13.52 -24.45 -2.69
CA VAL A 97 13.93 -23.61 -3.82
C VAL A 97 15.18 -22.82 -3.47
N SER A 98 16.18 -22.84 -4.37
CA SER A 98 17.36 -22.00 -4.25
C SER A 98 17.04 -20.54 -4.62
N PRO A 99 17.51 -19.54 -3.86
CA PRO A 99 17.43 -18.14 -4.29
C PRO A 99 18.13 -17.84 -5.63
N LYS A 100 19.02 -18.73 -6.06
CA LYS A 100 19.73 -18.63 -7.35
C LYS A 100 18.99 -19.32 -8.51
N SER A 101 17.87 -19.98 -8.22
CA SER A 101 17.00 -20.55 -9.25
C SER A 101 16.34 -19.46 -10.06
N THR A 102 15.96 -19.79 -11.29
CA THR A 102 15.14 -18.90 -12.12
C THR A 102 13.66 -19.02 -11.78
N VAL A 103 12.87 -18.03 -12.18
CA VAL A 103 11.41 -18.06 -12.04
C VAL A 103 10.81 -19.27 -12.76
N GLY A 104 11.36 -19.65 -13.92
CA GLY A 104 10.91 -20.80 -14.69
C GLY A 104 11.01 -22.13 -13.94
N GLU A 105 12.00 -22.28 -13.07
CA GLU A 105 12.16 -23.49 -12.26
C GLU A 105 11.03 -23.68 -11.24
N LEU A 106 10.41 -22.59 -10.75
CA LEU A 106 9.25 -22.66 -9.86
C LEU A 106 8.04 -23.33 -10.52
N LYS A 107 7.89 -23.18 -11.84
CA LYS A 107 6.76 -23.72 -12.61
C LYS A 107 6.67 -25.23 -12.50
N THR A 108 7.81 -25.91 -12.46
CA THR A 108 7.94 -27.36 -12.43
C THR A 108 8.32 -27.89 -11.04
N ALA A 109 8.42 -27.03 -10.03
CA ALA A 109 8.76 -27.42 -8.67
C ALA A 109 7.75 -28.45 -8.11
N GLN A 110 8.25 -29.39 -7.32
CA GLN A 110 7.38 -30.40 -6.68
C GLN A 110 6.46 -29.78 -5.63
N ASP A 111 6.95 -28.78 -4.89
CA ASP A 111 6.19 -28.07 -3.87
C ASP A 111 5.04 -27.24 -4.48
N PRO A 112 3.79 -27.44 -4.08
CA PRO A 112 2.66 -26.65 -4.52
C PRO A 112 2.79 -25.16 -4.20
N ALA A 113 3.45 -24.80 -3.09
CA ALA A 113 3.68 -23.41 -2.70
C ALA A 113 4.66 -22.72 -3.67
N ALA A 114 5.70 -23.44 -4.11
CA ALA A 114 6.60 -22.92 -5.14
C ALA A 114 5.88 -22.68 -6.48
N ARG A 115 4.97 -23.59 -6.88
CA ARG A 115 4.13 -23.37 -8.07
C ARG A 115 3.11 -22.24 -7.90
N LYS A 116 2.61 -22.02 -6.67
CA LYS A 116 1.79 -20.84 -6.36
C LYS A 116 2.64 -19.58 -6.55
N LEU A 117 3.84 -19.56 -5.99
CA LEU A 117 4.77 -18.42 -6.10
C LEU A 117 5.09 -18.06 -7.56
N TYR A 118 5.27 -19.06 -8.45
CA TYR A 118 5.42 -18.82 -9.90
C TYR A 118 4.24 -18.01 -10.45
N ARG A 119 3.01 -18.42 -10.14
CA ARG A 119 1.79 -17.73 -10.64
C ARG A 119 1.68 -16.32 -10.06
N ASP A 120 2.04 -16.14 -8.80
CA ASP A 120 1.99 -14.85 -8.12
C ASP A 120 3.02 -13.87 -8.72
N ILE A 121 4.24 -14.34 -9.00
CA ILE A 121 5.27 -13.57 -9.70
C ILE A 121 4.82 -13.19 -11.12
N CYS A 122 4.26 -14.15 -11.88
CA CYS A 122 3.75 -13.86 -13.21
C CYS A 122 2.64 -12.80 -13.17
N ARG A 123 1.71 -12.90 -12.22
CA ARG A 123 0.65 -11.92 -12.04
C ARG A 123 1.25 -10.55 -11.71
N TRP A 124 2.17 -10.49 -10.76
CA TRP A 124 2.82 -9.25 -10.36
C TRP A 124 3.55 -8.55 -11.50
N LEU A 125 4.28 -9.29 -12.33
CA LEU A 125 5.14 -8.71 -13.38
C LEU A 125 4.44 -8.53 -14.75
N VAL A 126 3.34 -9.24 -15.01
CA VAL A 126 2.59 -9.17 -16.28
C VAL A 126 1.31 -8.36 -16.14
N ASP A 127 0.77 -8.22 -14.93
CA ASP A 127 -0.51 -7.54 -14.72
C ASP A 127 -0.35 -6.03 -14.90
N GLU A 128 -0.72 -5.58 -16.11
CA GLU A 128 -0.67 -4.17 -16.52
C GLU A 128 -1.85 -3.35 -15.98
N THR A 129 -2.81 -3.97 -15.30
CA THR A 129 -4.17 -3.46 -15.35
C THR A 129 -4.50 -2.40 -14.35
N GLU A 130 -3.82 -2.24 -13.21
CA GLU A 130 -4.31 -1.23 -12.25
C GLU A 130 -3.24 -0.47 -11.45
N ASP A 131 -1.99 -0.94 -11.38
CA ASP A 131 -1.00 -0.38 -10.45
C ASP A 131 0.34 0.05 -11.06
N SER A 132 0.37 0.34 -12.35
CA SER A 132 1.60 0.70 -13.07
C SER A 132 2.20 2.08 -12.74
N SER A 133 1.69 2.79 -11.73
CA SER A 133 2.03 4.20 -11.53
C SER A 133 3.39 4.45 -10.89
N VAL A 134 3.94 3.52 -10.13
CA VAL A 134 5.24 3.72 -9.44
C VAL A 134 6.37 2.91 -10.08
N LEU A 135 6.08 1.72 -10.58
CA LEU A 135 7.06 0.89 -11.28
C LEU A 135 6.44 0.38 -12.58
N ALA A 136 6.77 1.01 -13.69
CA ALA A 136 6.38 0.55 -15.01
C ALA A 136 7.11 -0.77 -15.34
N TYR A 137 6.56 -1.91 -14.92
CA TYR A 137 7.01 -3.24 -15.35
C TYR A 137 6.41 -3.66 -16.69
N SER A 138 5.94 -2.70 -17.48
CA SER A 138 5.39 -2.91 -18.83
C SER A 138 6.35 -3.57 -19.84
N GLN A 139 7.62 -3.80 -19.44
CA GLN A 139 8.57 -4.52 -20.28
C GLN A 139 8.33 -6.04 -20.35
N PHE A 140 7.53 -6.61 -19.45
CA PHE A 140 7.20 -8.03 -19.48
C PHE A 140 5.82 -8.24 -20.09
N THR A 141 5.77 -8.63 -21.35
CA THR A 141 4.52 -8.85 -22.10
C THR A 141 3.94 -10.24 -21.92
N SER A 142 4.64 -11.15 -21.25
CA SER A 142 4.16 -12.52 -21.03
C SER A 142 4.90 -13.22 -19.90
N ALA A 143 4.26 -14.22 -19.30
CA ALA A 143 4.88 -15.06 -18.28
C ALA A 143 6.20 -15.72 -18.76
N LYS A 144 6.31 -16.03 -20.06
CA LYS A 144 7.52 -16.60 -20.65
C LYS A 144 8.70 -15.63 -20.59
N ALA A 145 8.45 -14.33 -20.70
CA ALA A 145 9.51 -13.31 -20.67
C ALA A 145 10.19 -13.23 -19.29
N ILE A 146 9.49 -13.60 -18.21
CA ILE A 146 10.02 -13.54 -16.85
C ILE A 146 10.64 -14.86 -16.36
N GLU A 147 10.46 -15.97 -17.09
CA GLU A 147 10.97 -17.29 -16.67
C GLU A 147 12.49 -17.35 -16.54
N GLY A 148 13.22 -16.47 -17.24
CA GLY A 148 14.68 -16.36 -17.17
C GLY A 148 15.21 -15.50 -16.02
N LEU A 149 14.36 -14.80 -15.26
CA LEU A 149 14.81 -13.94 -14.18
C LEU A 149 15.27 -14.76 -12.97
N ASP A 150 16.35 -14.32 -12.33
CA ASP A 150 16.82 -14.88 -11.07
C ASP A 150 15.92 -14.50 -9.91
N LEU A 151 15.58 -15.46 -9.07
CA LEU A 151 14.79 -15.20 -7.85
C LEU A 151 15.49 -14.25 -6.89
N SER A 152 16.83 -14.22 -6.86
CA SER A 152 17.58 -13.26 -6.04
C SER A 152 17.34 -11.81 -6.45
N GLN A 153 17.17 -11.54 -7.74
CA GLN A 153 16.82 -10.22 -8.25
C GLN A 153 15.41 -9.82 -7.82
N LEU A 154 14.45 -10.74 -8.00
CA LEU A 154 13.05 -10.50 -7.60
C LEU A 154 12.88 -10.33 -6.08
N ILE A 155 13.68 -11.04 -5.27
CA ILE A 155 13.71 -10.82 -3.82
C ILE A 155 14.12 -9.38 -3.51
N GLY A 156 15.17 -8.87 -4.13
CA GLY A 156 15.62 -7.49 -3.95
C GLY A 156 14.57 -6.47 -4.36
N TRP A 157 13.93 -6.68 -5.51
CA TRP A 157 12.87 -5.80 -5.99
C TRP A 157 11.63 -5.83 -5.10
N SER A 158 11.19 -7.02 -4.70
CA SER A 158 10.04 -7.15 -3.80
C SER A 158 10.30 -6.50 -2.45
N ALA A 159 11.50 -6.66 -1.89
CA ALA A 159 11.87 -6.05 -0.62
C ALA A 159 11.94 -4.51 -0.71
N LEU A 160 12.44 -3.97 -1.82
CA LEU A 160 12.46 -2.54 -2.07
C LEU A 160 11.06 -1.98 -2.29
N GLN A 161 10.25 -2.66 -3.10
CA GLN A 161 8.86 -2.28 -3.33
C GLN A 161 8.07 -2.24 -2.02
N ASP A 162 8.21 -3.28 -1.20
CA ASP A 162 7.53 -3.36 0.11
C ASP A 162 7.99 -2.24 1.07
N PHE A 163 9.26 -1.81 0.99
CA PHE A 163 9.76 -0.65 1.70
C PHE A 163 9.08 0.64 1.25
N VAL A 164 9.03 0.88 -0.06
CA VAL A 164 8.41 2.08 -0.65
C VAL A 164 6.91 2.13 -0.35
N ASP A 165 6.22 1.02 -0.51
CA ASP A 165 4.77 0.96 -0.36
C ASP A 165 4.29 0.91 1.10
N THR A 166 5.16 0.56 2.04
CA THR A 166 4.78 0.36 3.45
C THR A 166 5.50 1.32 4.39
N ILE A 167 6.81 1.38 4.31
CA ILE A 167 7.63 2.12 5.30
C ILE A 167 7.69 3.61 4.99
N VAL A 168 7.76 3.99 3.72
CA VAL A 168 7.77 5.42 3.35
C VAL A 168 6.49 6.14 3.81
N PRO A 169 5.27 5.61 3.61
CA PRO A 169 4.05 6.21 4.15
C PRO A 169 4.04 6.31 5.69
N GLU A 170 4.57 5.31 6.39
CA GLU A 170 4.71 5.38 7.85
C GLU A 170 5.68 6.49 8.30
N LEU A 171 6.81 6.65 7.62
CA LEU A 171 7.77 7.72 7.89
C LEU A 171 7.18 9.09 7.60
N LEU A 172 6.39 9.22 6.53
CA LEU A 172 5.65 10.46 6.22
C LEU A 172 4.65 10.82 7.32
N ARG A 173 3.99 9.85 7.94
CA ARG A 173 3.09 10.09 9.09
C ARG A 173 3.85 10.75 10.25
N TYR A 174 5.04 10.27 10.59
CA TYR A 174 5.85 10.89 11.65
C TYR A 174 6.31 12.30 11.27
N ALA A 175 6.67 12.52 10.01
CA ALA A 175 7.05 13.85 9.53
C ALA A 175 5.87 14.83 9.58
N LEU A 176 4.69 14.41 9.14
CA LEU A 176 3.45 15.18 9.24
C LEU A 176 3.11 15.57 10.68
N GLU A 177 3.17 14.61 11.59
CA GLU A 177 2.90 14.86 13.01
C GLU A 177 3.89 15.88 13.59
N ALA A 178 5.17 15.73 13.26
CA ALA A 178 6.19 16.68 13.69
C ALA A 178 5.96 18.10 13.12
N LEU A 179 5.53 18.22 11.87
CA LEU A 179 5.22 19.51 11.24
C LEU A 179 3.98 20.16 11.87
N ARG A 180 2.94 19.40 12.21
CA ARG A 180 1.76 19.88 12.93
C ARG A 180 2.13 20.42 14.32
N GLN A 181 3.00 19.74 15.04
CA GLN A 181 3.51 20.23 16.33
C GLN A 181 4.30 21.53 16.20
N LEU A 182 4.87 21.83 15.03
CA LEU A 182 5.50 23.10 14.69
C LEU A 182 4.49 24.18 14.27
N GLY A 183 3.20 23.87 14.21
CA GLY A 183 2.13 24.79 13.84
C GLY A 183 1.93 24.91 12.33
N PHE A 184 2.35 23.92 11.55
CA PHE A 184 1.99 23.85 10.12
C PHE A 184 0.55 23.42 9.95
N GLU A 185 -0.20 24.22 9.21
CA GLU A 185 -1.53 23.87 8.70
C GLU A 185 -1.39 23.40 7.25
N PHE A 186 -1.92 22.23 6.95
CA PHE A 186 -1.98 21.71 5.60
C PHE A 186 -3.35 22.05 5.01
N PRO A 187 -3.44 22.86 3.93
CA PRO A 187 -4.70 23.41 3.42
C PRO A 187 -5.73 22.34 3.03
N ASN A 188 -5.27 21.13 2.74
CA ASN A 188 -6.11 19.99 2.36
C ASN A 188 -6.08 18.86 3.39
N ASP A 189 -5.59 19.15 4.60
CA ASP A 189 -5.55 18.19 5.70
C ASP A 189 -6.86 18.30 6.48
N PRO A 190 -7.91 17.55 6.13
CA PRO A 190 -9.07 17.47 6.99
C PRO A 190 -8.59 16.94 8.33
N LEU A 191 -9.16 17.42 9.42
CA LEU A 191 -9.04 16.74 10.70
C LEU A 191 -9.43 15.28 10.45
N TRP A 192 -8.44 14.39 10.44
CA TRP A 192 -8.64 12.97 10.13
C TRP A 192 -9.47 12.37 11.26
N PRO A 193 -10.77 12.14 11.04
CA PRO A 193 -11.66 11.71 12.10
C PRO A 193 -11.41 10.24 12.40
N THR A 194 -11.62 9.85 13.66
CA THR A 194 -11.96 8.46 13.95
C THR A 194 -13.28 8.16 13.26
N LEU A 195 -13.30 7.22 12.32
CA LEU A 195 -14.47 6.92 11.51
C LEU A 195 -15.53 6.15 12.31
N ASP A 196 -16.79 6.30 11.92
CA ASP A 196 -17.90 5.53 12.50
C ASP A 196 -17.79 4.05 12.08
N GLN A 197 -17.32 3.23 13.00
CA GLN A 197 -17.18 1.79 12.83
C GLN A 197 -18.49 1.14 12.37
N LYS A 198 -19.62 1.54 12.99
CA LYS A 198 -20.91 0.94 12.68
C LYS A 198 -21.34 1.27 11.26
N ALA A 199 -21.19 2.52 10.84
CA ALA A 199 -21.53 2.96 9.49
C ALA A 199 -20.69 2.25 8.42
N ILE A 200 -19.38 2.03 8.67
CA ILE A 200 -18.50 1.24 7.78
C ILE A 200 -19.03 -0.17 7.61
N VAL A 201 -19.31 -0.86 8.74
CA VAL A 201 -19.76 -2.26 8.73
C VAL A 201 -21.15 -2.39 8.11
N ASP A 202 -22.08 -1.50 8.46
CA ASP A 202 -23.44 -1.49 7.90
C ASP A 202 -23.40 -1.29 6.38
N TYR A 203 -22.53 -0.39 5.88
CA TYR A 203 -22.32 -0.21 4.45
C TYR A 203 -21.78 -1.50 3.81
N ALA A 204 -20.74 -2.06 4.39
CA ALA A 204 -20.13 -3.29 3.90
C ALA A 204 -21.14 -4.44 3.85
N HIS A 205 -21.94 -4.63 4.89
CA HIS A 205 -22.97 -5.65 4.92
C HIS A 205 -24.11 -5.42 3.92
N LYS A 206 -24.51 -4.14 3.73
CA LYS A 206 -25.58 -3.77 2.81
C LYS A 206 -25.21 -4.07 1.37
N TYR A 207 -23.98 -3.81 1.01
CA TYR A 207 -23.52 -3.90 -0.38
C TYR A 207 -22.62 -5.10 -0.69
N ALA A 208 -22.34 -5.99 0.26
CA ALA A 208 -21.48 -7.16 0.10
C ALA A 208 -21.82 -8.09 -1.08
N LYS A 209 -23.09 -8.17 -1.45
CA LYS A 209 -23.62 -9.07 -2.49
C LYS A 209 -24.32 -8.34 -3.62
N LYS A 210 -24.31 -7.02 -3.59
CA LYS A 210 -24.89 -6.16 -4.61
C LYS A 210 -24.14 -4.85 -4.63
N TYR A 211 -23.97 -4.30 -5.80
CA TYR A 211 -23.29 -3.02 -5.96
C TYR A 211 -24.20 -1.85 -5.58
N ASN A 212 -23.59 -0.82 -4.99
CA ASN A 212 -24.29 0.45 -4.75
C ASN A 212 -24.45 1.17 -6.09
N PRO A 213 -25.69 1.48 -6.54
CA PRO A 213 -25.93 2.10 -7.84
C PRO A 213 -25.38 3.53 -7.96
N ALA A 214 -25.02 4.17 -6.83
CA ALA A 214 -24.36 5.48 -6.84
C ALA A 214 -22.90 5.41 -7.33
N TYR A 215 -22.30 4.22 -7.36
CA TYR A 215 -20.94 4.01 -7.80
C TYR A 215 -20.91 3.02 -8.96
N ARG A 216 -20.04 3.27 -9.93
CA ARG A 216 -19.86 2.34 -11.05
C ARG A 216 -18.86 1.27 -10.69
N VAL A 217 -19.14 0.06 -11.14
CA VAL A 217 -18.21 -1.06 -11.01
C VAL A 217 -17.21 -0.97 -12.15
N PRO A 218 -15.91 -1.06 -11.88
CA PRO A 218 -14.91 -1.14 -12.93
C PRO A 218 -15.16 -2.34 -13.84
N THR A 219 -15.04 -2.14 -15.15
CA THR A 219 -15.19 -3.23 -16.14
C THR A 219 -14.02 -4.21 -16.12
N SER A 220 -12.89 -3.83 -15.56
CA SER A 220 -11.63 -4.59 -15.50
C SER A 220 -11.50 -5.56 -14.32
N GLY A 221 -12.55 -5.81 -13.57
CA GLY A 221 -12.63 -6.98 -12.67
C GLY A 221 -12.18 -6.78 -11.25
N SER A 222 -11.51 -5.69 -10.84
CA SER A 222 -11.15 -5.45 -9.44
C SER A 222 -11.95 -4.29 -8.86
N ASP A 223 -12.80 -4.58 -7.89
CA ASP A 223 -13.65 -3.60 -7.19
C ASP A 223 -13.40 -3.56 -5.67
N CYS A 224 -12.38 -4.26 -5.21
CA CYS A 224 -12.15 -4.42 -3.77
C CYS A 224 -11.86 -3.10 -3.07
N THR A 225 -10.99 -2.27 -3.65
CA THR A 225 -10.61 -0.97 -3.08
C THR A 225 -11.69 0.07 -3.26
N ASN A 226 -12.38 0.10 -4.41
CA ASN A 226 -13.56 0.94 -4.62
C ASN A 226 -14.64 0.66 -3.56
N PHE A 227 -14.92 -0.62 -3.28
CA PHE A 227 -15.86 -1.02 -2.23
C PHE A 227 -15.42 -0.56 -0.83
N VAL A 228 -14.13 -0.73 -0.49
CA VAL A 228 -13.57 -0.27 0.79
C VAL A 228 -13.68 1.25 0.89
N SER A 229 -13.33 1.99 -0.15
CA SER A 229 -13.43 3.45 -0.18
C SER A 229 -14.88 3.94 0.04
N GLN A 230 -15.85 3.29 -0.57
CA GLN A 230 -17.27 3.58 -0.33
C GLN A 230 -17.67 3.35 1.12
N ALA A 231 -17.18 2.28 1.76
CA ALA A 231 -17.44 2.00 3.17
C ALA A 231 -16.79 3.04 4.09
N LEU A 232 -15.57 3.49 3.79
CA LEU A 232 -14.88 4.56 4.51
C LEU A 232 -15.62 5.91 4.37
N TYR A 233 -16.11 6.22 3.17
CA TYR A 233 -16.94 7.40 2.93
C TYR A 233 -18.23 7.36 3.75
N ALA A 234 -18.89 6.21 3.80
CA ALA A 234 -20.06 6.01 4.65
C ALA A 234 -19.73 6.14 6.16
N GLY A 235 -18.51 5.79 6.57
CA GLY A 235 -18.00 5.98 7.93
C GLY A 235 -17.57 7.40 8.27
N GLY A 236 -17.70 8.34 7.32
CA GLY A 236 -17.45 9.77 7.57
C GLY A 236 -16.10 10.30 7.08
N LEU A 237 -15.30 9.49 6.36
CA LEU A 237 -14.12 10.01 5.68
C LEU A 237 -14.58 10.93 4.54
N SER A 238 -14.11 12.17 4.55
CA SER A 238 -14.48 13.16 3.54
C SER A 238 -13.61 13.02 2.30
N MET A 239 -14.20 13.18 1.11
CA MET A 239 -13.44 13.26 -0.12
C MET A 239 -12.56 14.51 -0.14
N THR A 240 -11.36 14.38 -0.67
CA THR A 240 -10.42 15.49 -0.89
C THR A 240 -9.94 15.50 -2.34
N PRO A 241 -9.98 16.67 -3.01
CA PRO A 241 -10.48 17.95 -2.53
C PRO A 241 -11.99 17.90 -2.29
N SER A 242 -12.48 18.71 -1.33
CA SER A 242 -13.90 18.77 -0.99
C SER A 242 -14.78 19.32 -2.11
N SER A 243 -14.17 19.96 -3.13
CA SER A 243 -14.85 20.45 -4.33
C SER A 243 -14.17 19.91 -5.59
N ILE A 244 -14.84 19.01 -6.28
CA ILE A 244 -14.39 18.37 -7.52
C ILE A 244 -14.96 19.06 -8.76
N ARG A 245 -15.43 20.30 -8.60
CA ARG A 245 -16.03 21.06 -9.71
C ARG A 245 -14.99 21.30 -10.82
N GLY A 246 -15.33 20.87 -12.02
CA GLY A 246 -14.48 21.03 -13.20
C GLY A 246 -13.46 19.91 -13.40
N THR A 247 -13.51 18.82 -12.63
CA THR A 247 -12.65 17.65 -12.86
C THR A 247 -13.09 16.93 -14.13
N ASN A 248 -12.16 16.74 -15.06
CA ASN A 248 -12.43 15.93 -16.25
C ASN A 248 -12.69 14.48 -15.86
N PRO A 249 -13.63 13.77 -16.55
CA PRO A 249 -13.78 12.35 -16.38
C PRO A 249 -12.47 11.61 -16.62
N GLY A 250 -12.26 10.55 -15.86
CA GLY A 250 -11.08 9.69 -15.94
C GLY A 250 -10.47 9.40 -14.58
N THR A 251 -9.44 8.57 -14.58
CA THR A 251 -8.69 8.24 -13.38
C THR A 251 -7.49 9.17 -13.24
N LYS A 252 -7.40 9.88 -12.10
CA LYS A 252 -6.23 10.69 -11.75
C LYS A 252 -5.29 9.88 -10.84
N THR A 253 -4.07 9.70 -11.28
CA THR A 253 -3.02 9.09 -10.44
C THR A 253 -2.59 10.07 -9.36
N THR A 254 -2.94 9.77 -8.11
CA THR A 254 -2.61 10.59 -6.94
C THR A 254 -2.80 9.81 -5.66
N THR A 255 -1.97 10.10 -4.65
CA THR A 255 -2.12 9.67 -3.26
C THR A 255 -2.30 10.84 -2.30
N GLU A 256 -2.41 12.07 -2.82
CA GLU A 256 -2.74 13.27 -2.04
C GLU A 256 -4.24 13.59 -2.06
N GLU A 257 -4.99 13.03 -3.01
CA GLU A 257 -6.42 13.23 -3.17
C GLU A 257 -7.14 11.89 -3.14
N TRP A 258 -8.32 11.87 -2.54
CA TRP A 258 -9.16 10.67 -2.46
C TRP A 258 -10.61 11.06 -2.76
N TYR A 259 -11.10 10.70 -3.95
CA TYR A 259 -12.42 11.08 -4.42
C TYR A 259 -12.99 10.14 -5.46
N TYR A 260 -14.30 10.16 -5.56
CA TYR A 260 -15.10 9.57 -6.61
C TYR A 260 -16.23 10.51 -6.99
N TYR A 261 -16.30 10.91 -8.24
CA TYR A 261 -17.29 11.86 -8.71
C TYR A 261 -17.95 11.40 -10.01
N ASN A 262 -19.29 11.34 -10.01
CA ASN A 262 -20.08 11.12 -11.22
C ASN A 262 -20.17 12.43 -12.00
N SER A 263 -19.59 12.50 -13.20
CA SER A 263 -19.68 13.68 -14.05
C SER A 263 -21.09 13.79 -14.67
N PRO A 264 -21.83 14.89 -14.44
CA PRO A 264 -23.14 15.08 -15.04
C PRO A 264 -23.10 15.29 -16.57
N SER A 265 -21.94 15.66 -17.13
CA SER A 265 -21.76 15.94 -18.55
C SER A 265 -21.49 14.69 -19.41
N ALA A 266 -21.44 13.51 -18.81
CA ALA A 266 -21.16 12.29 -19.54
C ALA A 266 -22.43 11.79 -20.27
N THR A 267 -22.63 12.27 -21.48
CA THR A 267 -23.41 11.56 -22.50
C THR A 267 -22.63 10.31 -22.88
N ALA A 268 -22.79 9.27 -22.09
CA ALA A 268 -22.05 8.03 -22.21
C ALA A 268 -22.39 7.34 -23.55
N ARG A 269 -21.46 7.36 -24.48
CA ARG A 269 -21.45 6.44 -25.64
C ARG A 269 -20.76 5.11 -25.33
N THR A 270 -19.99 5.04 -24.23
CA THR A 270 -19.44 3.80 -23.68
C THR A 270 -19.61 3.81 -22.16
N PRO A 271 -19.90 2.66 -21.52
CA PRO A 271 -20.56 2.67 -20.21
C PRO A 271 -19.71 3.13 -19.03
N TYR A 272 -18.38 3.29 -19.10
CA TYR A 272 -17.61 3.37 -17.86
C TYR A 272 -16.43 4.34 -17.83
N GLU A 273 -15.74 4.63 -18.93
CA GLU A 273 -14.49 5.38 -18.86
C GLU A 273 -14.64 6.90 -18.74
N TYR A 274 -15.75 7.45 -19.22
CA TYR A 274 -15.87 8.91 -19.38
C TYR A 274 -16.90 9.59 -18.47
N ALA A 275 -17.58 8.84 -17.63
CA ALA A 275 -18.65 9.38 -16.78
C ALA A 275 -18.24 9.55 -15.31
N VAL A 276 -17.05 9.15 -14.93
CA VAL A 276 -16.58 9.17 -13.55
C VAL A 276 -15.20 9.81 -13.49
N ALA A 277 -15.03 10.79 -12.61
CA ALA A 277 -13.72 11.27 -12.18
C ALA A 277 -13.36 10.57 -10.88
N VAL A 278 -12.24 9.87 -10.84
CA VAL A 278 -11.82 9.08 -9.69
C VAL A 278 -10.30 9.18 -9.48
N SER A 279 -9.86 9.24 -8.21
CA SER A 279 -8.45 9.15 -7.87
C SER A 279 -8.00 7.68 -7.78
N THR A 280 -6.72 7.42 -8.04
CA THR A 280 -6.17 6.07 -7.85
C THR A 280 -6.20 5.64 -6.38
N SER A 281 -6.08 6.56 -5.44
CA SER A 281 -6.27 6.31 -4.00
C SER A 281 -7.67 5.81 -3.62
N TRP A 282 -8.69 6.06 -4.46
CA TRP A 282 -10.03 5.49 -4.28
C TRP A 282 -10.15 4.06 -4.79
N VAL A 283 -9.41 3.67 -5.84
CA VAL A 283 -9.62 2.41 -6.56
C VAL A 283 -8.45 1.42 -6.49
N ARG A 284 -7.24 1.85 -6.10
CA ARG A 284 -6.05 0.99 -6.04
C ARG A 284 -5.62 0.66 -4.62
N VAL A 285 -5.20 -0.57 -4.41
CA VAL A 285 -4.82 -1.12 -3.10
C VAL A 285 -3.68 -0.32 -2.47
N GLU A 286 -2.59 -0.12 -3.22
CA GLU A 286 -1.40 0.56 -2.72
C GLU A 286 -1.64 2.07 -2.52
N ASP A 287 -2.30 2.72 -3.47
CA ASP A 287 -2.55 4.15 -3.41
C ASP A 287 -3.51 4.51 -2.26
N LEU A 288 -4.51 3.64 -1.97
CA LEU A 288 -5.36 3.79 -0.78
C LEU A 288 -4.55 3.71 0.51
N TYR A 289 -3.62 2.75 0.58
CA TYR A 289 -2.76 2.64 1.75
C TYR A 289 -1.88 3.88 1.91
N THR A 290 -1.22 4.30 0.84
CA THR A 290 -0.35 5.49 0.84
C THR A 290 -1.11 6.75 1.23
N TYR A 291 -2.39 6.86 0.85
CA TYR A 291 -3.27 7.96 1.26
C TYR A 291 -3.64 7.90 2.75
N LEU A 292 -3.94 6.71 3.28
CA LEU A 292 -4.44 6.54 4.66
C LEU A 292 -3.31 6.42 5.71
N ALA A 293 -2.21 5.78 5.40
CA ALA A 293 -1.16 5.44 6.35
C ALA A 293 -0.47 6.65 7.03
N PRO A 294 -0.34 7.83 6.39
CA PRO A 294 0.14 9.04 7.05
C PRO A 294 -0.79 9.56 8.16
N HIS A 295 -2.04 9.14 8.20
CA HIS A 295 -3.08 9.69 9.06
C HIS A 295 -3.63 8.68 10.09
N TYR A 296 -3.55 7.39 9.80
CA TYR A 296 -4.03 6.32 10.67
C TYR A 296 -2.90 5.37 11.08
N ASN A 297 -3.01 4.81 12.28
CA ASN A 297 -2.09 3.78 12.72
C ASN A 297 -2.24 2.51 11.86
N THR A 298 -1.11 1.92 11.52
CA THR A 298 -1.05 0.72 10.68
C THR A 298 -0.31 -0.41 11.40
N VAL A 299 -0.57 -1.63 10.98
CA VAL A 299 0.18 -2.83 11.39
C VAL A 299 0.45 -3.67 10.17
N THR A 300 1.71 -3.95 9.88
CA THR A 300 2.13 -4.83 8.80
C THR A 300 2.75 -6.10 9.38
N SER A 301 2.35 -7.26 8.90
CA SER A 301 2.87 -8.55 9.37
C SER A 301 2.65 -9.68 8.38
N THR A 302 3.55 -10.65 8.40
CA THR A 302 3.38 -11.96 7.76
C THR A 302 2.97 -13.06 8.77
N ASN A 303 2.74 -12.68 10.03
CA ASN A 303 2.33 -13.59 11.10
C ASN A 303 0.85 -13.39 11.41
N ASP A 304 0.05 -14.42 11.15
CA ASP A 304 -1.39 -14.42 11.36
C ASP A 304 -1.80 -14.04 12.80
N ASP A 305 -1.03 -14.46 13.80
CA ASP A 305 -1.35 -14.17 15.20
C ASP A 305 -1.14 -12.70 15.54
N VAL A 306 -0.12 -12.06 14.94
CA VAL A 306 0.07 -10.61 15.05
C VAL A 306 -1.11 -9.90 14.40
N VAL A 307 -1.51 -10.33 13.21
CA VAL A 307 -2.67 -9.76 12.50
C VAL A 307 -3.93 -9.93 13.33
N ARG A 308 -4.24 -11.15 13.79
CA ARG A 308 -5.46 -11.46 14.59
C ARG A 308 -5.61 -10.57 15.82
N ARG A 309 -4.52 -10.33 16.55
CA ARG A 309 -4.52 -9.48 17.76
C ARG A 309 -4.77 -7.99 17.46
N ASN A 310 -4.62 -7.58 16.22
CA ASN A 310 -4.80 -6.21 15.78
C ASN A 310 -6.10 -5.99 14.99
N LEU A 311 -6.91 -7.02 14.78
CA LEU A 311 -8.20 -6.89 14.11
C LEU A 311 -9.20 -6.15 14.99
N LYS A 312 -10.00 -5.32 14.36
CA LYS A 312 -11.21 -4.71 14.92
C LYS A 312 -12.22 -4.53 13.80
N SER A 313 -13.48 -4.76 14.06
CA SER A 313 -14.55 -4.55 13.09
C SER A 313 -14.53 -3.10 12.58
N GLY A 314 -14.68 -2.91 11.28
CA GLY A 314 -14.58 -1.61 10.61
C GLY A 314 -13.17 -1.24 10.14
N TYR A 315 -12.11 -1.92 10.60
CA TYR A 315 -10.77 -1.70 10.08
C TYR A 315 -10.64 -2.18 8.63
N VAL A 316 -9.71 -1.56 7.89
CA VAL A 316 -9.31 -2.05 6.59
C VAL A 316 -8.21 -3.08 6.77
N ILE A 317 -8.33 -4.22 6.08
CA ILE A 317 -7.25 -5.20 5.93
C ILE A 317 -6.90 -5.33 4.47
N GLN A 318 -5.59 -5.31 4.18
CA GLN A 318 -5.08 -5.59 2.85
C GLN A 318 -4.19 -6.82 2.88
N GLY A 319 -4.26 -7.63 1.83
CA GLY A 319 -3.51 -8.87 1.68
C GLY A 319 -2.74 -8.91 0.37
N GLY A 320 -1.59 -9.57 0.40
CA GLY A 320 -0.75 -9.76 -0.77
C GLY A 320 0.04 -11.05 -0.74
N PRO A 321 0.64 -11.45 -1.88
CA PRO A 321 1.47 -12.64 -1.99
C PRO A 321 2.81 -12.48 -1.26
N THR A 322 3.57 -13.56 -1.15
CA THR A 322 4.92 -13.56 -0.57
C THR A 322 5.86 -12.57 -1.24
N LEU A 323 5.83 -12.52 -2.57
CA LEU A 323 6.57 -11.57 -3.42
C LEU A 323 5.58 -10.72 -4.20
N GLY A 324 5.88 -9.43 -4.36
CA GLY A 324 5.05 -8.50 -5.08
C GLY A 324 4.25 -7.58 -4.17
N ARG A 325 3.22 -6.94 -4.72
CA ARG A 325 2.41 -5.92 -4.07
C ARG A 325 1.26 -6.50 -3.26
N TYR A 326 0.65 -5.66 -2.44
CA TYR A 326 -0.68 -5.94 -1.89
C TYR A 326 -1.71 -5.86 -3.02
N GLU A 327 -2.59 -6.84 -3.09
CA GLU A 327 -3.50 -7.01 -4.24
C GLU A 327 -4.98 -7.01 -3.88
N HIS A 328 -5.31 -6.95 -2.60
CA HIS A 328 -6.71 -7.02 -2.18
C HIS A 328 -6.98 -6.19 -0.92
N SER A 329 -8.08 -5.43 -0.95
CA SER A 329 -8.59 -4.66 0.18
C SER A 329 -9.93 -5.21 0.67
N SER A 330 -10.15 -5.23 1.98
CA SER A 330 -11.38 -5.73 2.60
C SER A 330 -11.71 -4.95 3.87
N ILE A 331 -12.98 -4.96 4.27
CA ILE A 331 -13.41 -4.48 5.59
C ILE A 331 -13.41 -5.67 6.56
N VAL A 332 -12.77 -5.50 7.71
CA VAL A 332 -12.84 -6.45 8.82
C VAL A 332 -14.25 -6.39 9.40
N THR A 333 -14.85 -7.55 9.58
CA THR A 333 -16.16 -7.71 10.22
C THR A 333 -16.09 -8.78 11.32
N GLU A 334 -17.13 -8.87 12.12
CA GLU A 334 -17.24 -9.90 13.16
C GLU A 334 -18.60 -10.57 13.06
N LYS A 335 -18.62 -11.89 13.20
CA LYS A 335 -19.84 -12.69 13.24
C LYS A 335 -19.74 -13.80 14.29
N ASN A 336 -20.66 -13.80 15.25
CA ASN A 336 -20.71 -14.80 16.32
C ASN A 336 -19.37 -14.95 17.08
N GLY A 337 -18.72 -13.83 17.40
CA GLY A 337 -17.43 -13.80 18.11
C GLY A 337 -16.22 -14.26 17.26
N LYS A 338 -16.38 -14.36 15.95
CA LYS A 338 -15.30 -14.75 15.04
C LYS A 338 -14.96 -13.62 14.09
N TRP A 339 -13.67 -13.40 13.88
CA TRP A 339 -13.19 -12.47 12.87
C TRP A 339 -13.53 -12.95 11.47
N CYS A 340 -14.12 -12.05 10.70
CA CYS A 340 -14.55 -12.22 9.34
C CYS A 340 -14.05 -11.05 8.49
N TYR A 341 -14.25 -11.15 7.18
CA TYR A 341 -14.06 -10.05 6.26
C TYR A 341 -15.21 -9.96 5.26
N THR A 342 -15.47 -8.75 4.80
CA THR A 342 -16.45 -8.44 3.76
C THR A 342 -15.74 -7.68 2.64
N ALA A 343 -15.94 -8.11 1.40
CA ALA A 343 -15.22 -7.59 0.23
C ALA A 343 -15.99 -7.80 -1.07
N HIS A 344 -15.68 -6.98 -2.07
CA HIS A 344 -15.98 -7.25 -3.49
C HIS A 344 -14.84 -8.01 -4.18
N THR A 345 -14.94 -8.22 -5.49
CA THR A 345 -14.08 -9.13 -6.26
C THR A 345 -14.20 -10.55 -5.70
N ASN A 346 -15.25 -11.29 -6.05
CA ASN A 346 -15.75 -12.54 -5.48
C ASN A 346 -16.76 -12.37 -4.33
N ASP A 347 -17.33 -11.22 -4.12
CA ASP A 347 -18.48 -10.88 -3.27
C ASP A 347 -18.59 -11.69 -1.97
N ARG A 348 -17.87 -11.30 -0.94
CA ARG A 348 -17.84 -11.96 0.38
C ARG A 348 -18.57 -11.13 1.41
N LYS A 349 -19.49 -11.74 2.14
CA LYS A 349 -20.11 -11.17 3.34
C LYS A 349 -19.75 -12.06 4.52
N ASP A 350 -19.11 -11.49 5.53
CA ASP A 350 -18.73 -12.17 6.78
C ASP A 350 -18.04 -13.51 6.52
N ARG A 351 -17.11 -13.55 5.57
CA ARG A 351 -16.32 -14.76 5.33
C ARG A 351 -15.27 -14.89 6.42
N ASP A 352 -15.18 -16.08 7.01
CA ASP A 352 -14.20 -16.38 8.07
C ASP A 352 -12.79 -15.96 7.66
N MET A 353 -12.11 -15.22 8.54
CA MET A 353 -10.78 -14.66 8.33
C MET A 353 -9.71 -15.71 7.99
N LYS A 354 -9.91 -16.97 8.39
CA LYS A 354 -9.01 -18.07 7.98
C LYS A 354 -8.85 -18.19 6.48
N HIS A 355 -9.90 -17.85 5.70
CA HIS A 355 -9.83 -17.87 4.24
C HIS A 355 -9.00 -16.72 3.68
N TYR A 356 -8.90 -15.60 4.40
CA TYR A 356 -8.03 -14.50 4.05
C TYR A 356 -6.58 -14.90 4.29
N PHE A 357 -6.26 -15.47 5.45
CA PHE A 357 -4.93 -15.97 5.77
C PHE A 357 -4.45 -17.10 4.85
N ASN A 358 -5.36 -17.93 4.37
CA ASN A 358 -5.02 -18.99 3.38
C ASN A 358 -4.79 -18.43 1.95
N ALA A 359 -5.32 -17.25 1.66
CA ALA A 359 -5.21 -16.66 0.32
C ALA A 359 -3.94 -15.80 0.18
N TYR A 360 -3.54 -15.13 1.25
CA TYR A 360 -2.45 -14.16 1.25
C TYR A 360 -1.35 -14.57 2.22
N ASP A 361 -0.13 -14.10 1.95
CA ASP A 361 1.07 -14.44 2.71
C ASP A 361 1.61 -13.25 3.52
N LYS A 362 1.13 -12.04 3.21
CA LYS A 362 1.43 -10.80 3.95
C LYS A 362 0.18 -9.95 4.12
N PHE A 363 0.13 -9.21 5.22
CA PHE A 363 -1.06 -8.46 5.62
C PHE A 363 -0.67 -7.08 6.13
N ARG A 364 -1.53 -6.10 5.89
CA ARG A 364 -1.50 -4.83 6.60
C ARG A 364 -2.89 -4.41 7.01
N ILE A 365 -2.98 -3.81 8.20
CA ILE A 365 -4.21 -3.33 8.82
C ILE A 365 -4.11 -1.81 8.91
N ILE A 366 -5.17 -1.10 8.55
CA ILE A 366 -5.30 0.34 8.72
C ILE A 366 -6.40 0.58 9.74
N LYS A 367 -6.05 1.20 10.89
CA LYS A 367 -6.91 1.37 12.07
C LYS A 367 -7.69 2.68 11.96
N VAL A 368 -8.73 2.68 11.15
CA VAL A 368 -9.51 3.89 10.78
C VAL A 368 -10.58 4.30 11.80
N CYS A 369 -10.91 3.43 12.78
CA CYS A 369 -11.99 3.69 13.74
C CYS A 369 -11.67 3.21 15.15
#